data_90efef8d0a0c74c7ef854657db5f9eb0
#
_entry.id   90efef8d0a0c74c7ef854657db5f9eb0
#
_cell.length_a   1.000
_cell.length_b   1.000
_cell.length_c   1.000
_cell.angle_alpha   90.00
_cell.angle_beta   90.00
_cell.angle_gamma   90.00
#
_symmetry.space_group_name_H-M   'P 1'
#
loop_
_entity.id
_entity.type
_entity.pdbx_description
1 polymer ?
#
loop_
_entity_poly.entity_id
_entity_poly.type
_entity_poly.pdbx_seq_one_letter_code
_entity_poly.pdbx_strand_id
1 'polypeptide(L)'
;MKRILFTQRYLVLLILIGFLQGCASLGLTSKKSNVIETYIDLNAVDNDQLVVSLDPGPFPAGEVTFYMPSVIPGTYEYTDFGRFVSNLKAFDKNNQPLEVTKEGKNTWKFPNGKQLDRITYVVDDTFDSEDGRKIYPMGGTKIEKDKMFLLNLHGFVGYFKGGKEWSYRVTIDSPADLVPFSSMESISHTATQDVFLAQRYFNIIDDPIMYTQDDSISFQLEDITVNLAVHSPQGVHKADDFKETLEKMMQAQKRFLGPANNTKRYDILLMLMSMEELQHFGGVQGALEHHTSTTVVFFEDIGKDSLKEYLTDVVSHEFFHTLTPLNVHSEQIHYFNYNEGVMSQHLWMYEGTTEYFANLFQVQQDLIDEENFYGRMSDKISSAKNYDDTMPFTVMSTNIVDEPYQSNYQNVYYKGALINMCLDIIIREESGGARGLLSVMQALATKYGVDTPFADNQLFDEIVAMTYPAVGAFIKTHVEGETPIPYGTFLEKVGLGISSVDEKMQSIIMLDSRTPFIGSEPNEDGGSDLVVKGLNNRLAAIGFKEGDVMRVFNGTEIPEISQESMGALNMLFGTSFGWTPEQEVSFEVDREGTRMTLSGTVGVAVATAKGIGFKEDATPAQIALRNAWLHEK
;
A
#
# COMPACT_ATOMS: atom_id res chain seq x y z
N MET A 1 -49.28 20.41 -59.10
CA MET A 1 -48.07 20.01 -58.38
C MET A 1 -47.45 21.08 -57.44
N LYS A 2 -48.12 22.20 -57.13
CA LYS A 2 -47.63 23.28 -56.28
C LYS A 2 -48.36 23.41 -54.90
N ARG A 3 -49.37 22.57 -54.63
CA ARG A 3 -50.16 22.63 -53.37
C ARG A 3 -49.81 21.54 -52.35
N ILE A 4 -49.02 20.54 -52.71
CA ILE A 4 -48.64 19.44 -51.78
C ILE A 4 -47.32 19.74 -51.02
N LEU A 5 -46.51 20.66 -51.53
CA LEU A 5 -45.23 21.03 -50.89
C LEU A 5 -45.37 22.03 -49.73
N PHE A 6 -46.51 22.69 -49.54
CA PHE A 6 -46.73 23.68 -48.50
C PHE A 6 -47.20 23.04 -47.16
N THR A 7 -47.93 21.92 -47.28
CA THR A 7 -48.43 21.19 -46.09
C THR A 7 -47.35 20.35 -45.38
N GLN A 8 -46.34 19.89 -46.12
CA GLN A 8 -45.25 19.13 -45.47
C GLN A 8 -44.25 20.01 -44.69
N ARG A 9 -44.06 21.27 -45.03
CA ARG A 9 -43.18 22.19 -44.30
C ARG A 9 -43.74 22.63 -42.95
N TYR A 10 -45.05 22.74 -42.83
CA TYR A 10 -45.70 23.09 -41.55
C TYR A 10 -45.82 21.89 -40.60
N LEU A 11 -45.90 20.66 -41.11
CA LEU A 11 -45.93 19.45 -40.29
C LEU A 11 -44.58 19.15 -39.66
N VAL A 12 -43.48 19.40 -40.40
CA VAL A 12 -42.11 19.24 -39.86
C VAL A 12 -41.77 20.32 -38.83
N LEU A 13 -42.29 21.55 -39.00
CA LEU A 13 -42.08 22.63 -38.06
C LEU A 13 -42.88 22.42 -36.75
N LEU A 14 -44.08 21.84 -36.82
CA LEU A 14 -44.88 21.50 -35.61
C LEU A 14 -44.30 20.30 -34.84
N ILE A 15 -43.67 19.34 -35.53
CA ILE A 15 -42.97 18.22 -34.84
C ILE A 15 -41.66 18.71 -34.19
N LEU A 16 -40.93 19.65 -34.79
CA LEU A 16 -39.75 20.25 -34.18
C LEU A 16 -40.07 21.16 -32.97
N ILE A 17 -41.19 21.85 -32.98
CA ILE A 17 -41.66 22.65 -31.82
C ILE A 17 -42.18 21.73 -30.70
N GLY A 18 -42.81 20.59 -31.04
CA GLY A 18 -43.24 19.57 -30.05
C GLY A 18 -42.08 18.89 -29.35
N PHE A 19 -40.93 18.70 -29.99
CA PHE A 19 -39.72 18.14 -29.37
C PHE A 19 -38.97 19.14 -28.47
N LEU A 20 -39.11 20.45 -28.71
CA LEU A 20 -38.49 21.49 -27.87
C LEU A 20 -39.33 21.80 -26.60
N GLN A 21 -40.59 21.39 -26.52
CA GLN A 21 -41.40 21.52 -25.32
C GLN A 21 -41.48 20.23 -24.49
N GLY A 22 -41.05 19.08 -25.03
CA GLY A 22 -41.02 17.79 -24.31
C GLY A 22 -39.80 17.59 -23.42
N CYS A 23 -38.74 18.42 -23.50
CA CYS A 23 -37.54 18.35 -22.65
C CYS A 23 -37.60 19.26 -21.42
N ALA A 24 -38.73 19.89 -21.13
CA ALA A 24 -38.83 20.85 -20.02
C ALA A 24 -39.60 20.33 -18.80
N SER A 25 -39.77 18.99 -18.64
CA SER A 25 -40.46 18.47 -17.44
C SER A 25 -39.99 17.08 -16.97
N LEU A 26 -38.77 16.68 -17.27
CA LEU A 26 -38.03 15.80 -16.35
C LEU A 26 -37.37 16.73 -15.34
N GLY A 27 -38.04 16.95 -14.23
CA GLY A 27 -37.52 17.63 -13.09
C GLY A 27 -36.37 16.82 -12.46
N LEU A 28 -35.24 16.79 -13.13
CA LEU A 28 -33.96 16.67 -12.48
C LEU A 28 -33.78 17.99 -11.71
N THR A 29 -34.36 18.06 -10.50
CA THR A 29 -33.81 18.93 -9.48
C THR A 29 -32.35 18.50 -9.36
N SER A 30 -31.43 19.20 -10.02
CA SER A 30 -30.05 19.19 -9.61
C SER A 30 -30.09 19.57 -8.12
N LYS A 31 -29.95 18.60 -7.22
CA LYS A 31 -29.55 18.92 -5.85
C LYS A 31 -28.31 19.79 -6.06
N LYS A 32 -28.38 21.06 -5.68
CA LYS A 32 -27.20 21.88 -5.51
C LYS A 32 -26.29 21.05 -4.61
N SER A 33 -25.25 20.44 -5.15
CA SER A 33 -24.26 19.77 -4.34
C SER A 33 -23.68 20.83 -3.42
N ASN A 34 -23.78 20.65 -2.11
CA ASN A 34 -23.11 21.54 -1.19
C ASN A 34 -21.60 21.36 -1.48
N VAL A 35 -20.92 22.45 -1.76
CA VAL A 35 -19.46 22.47 -1.86
C VAL A 35 -18.96 22.93 -0.49
N ILE A 36 -18.07 22.15 0.13
CA ILE A 36 -17.38 22.54 1.35
C ILE A 36 -16.12 23.29 0.93
N GLU A 37 -16.05 24.56 1.30
CA GLU A 37 -14.86 25.39 1.07
C GLU A 37 -13.87 25.13 2.22
N THR A 38 -12.69 24.63 1.89
CA THR A 38 -11.62 24.32 2.86
C THR A 38 -10.44 25.21 2.59
N TYR A 39 -9.84 25.74 3.65
CA TYR A 39 -8.65 26.59 3.54
C TYR A 39 -7.57 26.15 4.54
N ILE A 40 -6.33 26.03 4.04
CA ILE A 40 -5.12 25.71 4.80
C ILE A 40 -4.01 26.66 4.37
N ASP A 41 -3.27 27.24 5.32
CA ASP A 41 -2.11 28.09 5.05
C ASP A 41 -0.83 27.44 5.57
N LEU A 42 -0.02 26.90 4.66
CA LEU A 42 1.25 26.25 4.99
C LEU A 42 2.34 27.23 5.42
N ASN A 43 2.15 28.54 5.18
CA ASN A 43 3.06 29.56 5.69
C ASN A 43 2.84 29.86 7.19
N ALA A 44 1.67 29.48 7.71
CA ALA A 44 1.23 29.77 9.08
C ALA A 44 1.49 28.62 10.06
N VAL A 45 2.50 27.79 9.79
CA VAL A 45 2.90 26.71 10.72
C VAL A 45 3.38 27.31 12.04
N ASP A 46 2.80 26.87 13.14
CA ASP A 46 3.20 27.20 14.51
C ASP A 46 3.27 25.91 15.34
N ASN A 47 4.45 25.58 15.84
CA ASN A 47 4.70 24.38 16.64
C ASN A 47 4.20 23.08 15.96
N ASP A 48 4.61 22.88 14.69
CA ASP A 48 4.24 21.76 13.80
C ASP A 48 2.74 21.51 13.65
N GLN A 49 1.96 22.60 13.79
CA GLN A 49 0.51 22.61 13.70
C GLN A 49 0.02 23.55 12.60
N LEU A 50 -1.10 23.18 11.98
CA LEU A 50 -1.79 23.96 10.96
C LEU A 50 -3.24 24.26 11.35
N VAL A 51 -3.71 25.45 11.02
CA VAL A 51 -5.11 25.82 11.15
C VAL A 51 -5.87 25.43 9.89
N VAL A 52 -6.95 24.69 10.06
CA VAL A 52 -7.91 24.35 8.99
C VAL A 52 -9.19 25.17 9.20
N SER A 53 -9.69 25.78 8.13
CA SER A 53 -10.98 26.47 8.10
C SER A 53 -11.90 25.81 7.08
N LEU A 54 -13.15 25.49 7.51
CA LEU A 54 -14.18 24.90 6.67
C LEU A 54 -15.43 25.78 6.69
N ASP A 55 -15.93 26.14 5.49
CA ASP A 55 -17.28 26.67 5.27
C ASP A 55 -18.13 25.57 4.60
N PRO A 56 -19.05 24.94 5.34
CA PRO A 56 -19.84 23.83 4.82
C PRO A 56 -21.03 24.27 3.96
N GLY A 57 -21.25 25.57 3.81
CA GLY A 57 -22.49 26.11 3.28
C GLY A 57 -23.70 25.93 4.24
N PRO A 58 -24.91 26.22 3.78
CA PRO A 58 -26.07 26.31 4.67
C PRO A 58 -26.63 24.93 5.06
N PHE A 59 -26.82 24.72 6.35
CA PHE A 59 -27.57 23.59 6.90
C PHE A 59 -29.05 23.94 7.18
N PRO A 60 -29.96 22.93 7.24
CA PRO A 60 -31.30 23.08 7.79
C PRO A 60 -31.21 23.34 9.30
N ALA A 61 -32.36 23.68 9.89
CA ALA A 61 -32.46 23.74 11.35
C ALA A 61 -32.30 22.35 11.98
N GLY A 62 -31.66 22.29 13.14
CA GLY A 62 -31.39 21.07 13.88
C GLY A 62 -29.91 20.89 14.19
N GLU A 63 -29.58 19.80 14.86
CA GLU A 63 -28.23 19.43 15.20
C GLU A 63 -27.45 18.99 13.94
N VAL A 64 -26.23 19.47 13.82
CA VAL A 64 -25.27 19.06 12.80
C VAL A 64 -24.12 18.31 13.48
N THR A 65 -23.70 17.21 12.89
CA THR A 65 -22.56 16.43 13.38
C THR A 65 -21.43 16.46 12.36
N PHE A 66 -20.22 16.73 12.83
CA PHE A 66 -18.97 16.71 12.09
C PHE A 66 -18.09 15.56 12.58
N TYR A 67 -17.44 14.87 11.66
CA TYR A 67 -16.57 13.74 11.94
C TYR A 67 -15.17 13.94 11.35
N MET A 68 -14.15 13.56 12.10
CA MET A 68 -12.87 13.14 11.55
C MET A 68 -12.88 11.62 11.42
N PRO A 69 -12.18 11.03 10.43
CA PRO A 69 -12.13 9.58 10.27
C PRO A 69 -11.52 8.89 11.50
N SER A 70 -12.10 7.76 11.86
CA SER A 70 -11.52 6.83 12.83
C SER A 70 -10.57 5.86 12.13
N VAL A 71 -10.94 5.46 10.92
CA VAL A 71 -10.24 4.50 10.08
C VAL A 71 -10.40 4.90 8.61
N ILE A 72 -9.40 4.60 7.79
CA ILE A 72 -9.43 4.80 6.34
C ILE A 72 -9.19 3.47 5.63
N PRO A 73 -9.65 3.29 4.38
CA PRO A 73 -9.31 2.12 3.57
C PRO A 73 -7.79 1.94 3.46
N GLY A 74 -7.32 0.70 3.35
CA GLY A 74 -5.90 0.37 3.17
C GLY A 74 -5.07 0.30 4.45
N THR A 75 -5.48 0.96 5.56
CA THR A 75 -4.67 0.94 6.79
C THR A 75 -5.05 -0.15 7.78
N TYR A 76 -6.26 -0.69 7.72
CA TYR A 76 -6.79 -1.77 8.58
C TYR A 76 -6.56 -1.57 10.08
N GLU A 77 -6.53 -0.30 10.51
CA GLU A 77 -6.29 0.10 11.90
C GLU A 77 -7.11 1.34 12.26
N TYR A 78 -7.58 1.41 13.52
CA TYR A 78 -8.19 2.62 14.06
C TYR A 78 -7.14 3.67 14.41
N THR A 79 -6.94 4.63 13.51
CA THR A 79 -6.04 5.77 13.72
C THR A 79 -6.65 6.82 14.62
N ASP A 80 -7.99 7.04 14.53
CA ASP A 80 -8.72 8.09 15.25
C ASP A 80 -8.15 9.50 14.98
N PHE A 81 -8.17 9.97 13.73
CA PHE A 81 -7.55 11.24 13.32
C PHE A 81 -8.06 12.46 14.11
N GLY A 82 -9.25 12.39 14.70
CA GLY A 82 -9.76 13.44 15.59
C GLY A 82 -8.98 13.63 16.89
N ARG A 83 -8.05 12.73 17.26
CA ARG A 83 -7.14 12.91 18.40
C ARG A 83 -6.06 13.96 18.13
N PHE A 84 -5.72 14.19 16.86
CA PHE A 84 -4.80 15.21 16.40
C PHE A 84 -5.48 16.57 16.15
N VAL A 85 -6.82 16.65 16.36
CA VAL A 85 -7.59 17.86 16.20
C VAL A 85 -7.85 18.52 17.54
N SER A 86 -7.40 19.75 17.67
CA SER A 86 -7.58 20.58 18.85
C SER A 86 -8.27 21.92 18.52
N ASN A 87 -8.73 22.64 19.55
CA ASN A 87 -9.27 24.00 19.47
C ASN A 87 -10.39 24.19 18.43
N LEU A 88 -11.22 23.18 18.19
CA LEU A 88 -12.32 23.31 17.23
C LEU A 88 -13.34 24.34 17.73
N LYS A 89 -13.63 25.32 16.90
CA LYS A 89 -14.55 26.43 17.11
C LYS A 89 -15.52 26.54 15.95
N ALA A 90 -16.75 26.95 16.24
CA ALA A 90 -17.78 27.21 15.24
C ALA A 90 -18.23 28.67 15.30
N PHE A 91 -18.61 29.21 14.16
CA PHE A 91 -19.01 30.61 14.01
C PHE A 91 -20.27 30.76 13.16
N ASP A 92 -21.03 31.79 13.45
CA ASP A 92 -22.14 32.25 12.60
C ASP A 92 -21.64 33.23 11.53
N LYS A 93 -22.55 33.67 10.63
CA LYS A 93 -22.26 34.65 9.55
C LYS A 93 -21.77 36.02 10.05
N ASN A 94 -21.98 36.35 11.31
CA ASN A 94 -21.49 37.57 11.94
C ASN A 94 -20.19 37.34 12.71
N ASN A 95 -19.56 36.18 12.50
CA ASN A 95 -18.36 35.74 13.21
C ASN A 95 -18.54 35.63 14.75
N GLN A 96 -19.77 35.37 15.19
CA GLN A 96 -20.04 35.11 16.60
C GLN A 96 -19.82 33.63 16.90
N PRO A 97 -19.16 33.27 18.02
CA PRO A 97 -18.93 31.89 18.40
C PRO A 97 -20.24 31.15 18.68
N LEU A 98 -20.29 29.91 18.20
CA LEU A 98 -21.40 28.98 18.44
C LEU A 98 -20.97 27.90 19.44
N GLU A 99 -21.94 27.29 20.08
CA GLU A 99 -21.75 26.14 20.97
C GLU A 99 -21.25 24.92 20.17
N VAL A 100 -20.24 24.24 20.70
CA VAL A 100 -19.66 23.01 20.15
C VAL A 100 -19.50 22.00 21.26
N THR A 101 -19.95 20.78 21.04
CA THR A 101 -19.75 19.66 21.97
C THR A 101 -18.92 18.58 21.29
N LYS A 102 -17.76 18.18 21.88
CA LYS A 102 -16.96 17.03 21.41
C LYS A 102 -17.48 15.75 22.07
N GLU A 103 -17.81 14.74 21.27
CA GLU A 103 -18.20 13.40 21.73
C GLU A 103 -17.15 12.36 21.29
N GLY A 104 -16.49 11.74 22.25
CA GLY A 104 -15.39 10.80 21.95
C GLY A 104 -14.20 11.48 21.27
N LYS A 105 -13.49 10.73 20.41
CA LYS A 105 -12.27 11.21 19.76
C LYS A 105 -12.53 11.99 18.47
N ASN A 106 -13.50 11.52 17.66
CA ASN A 106 -13.64 11.89 16.25
C ASN A 106 -14.93 12.66 15.94
N THR A 107 -15.74 13.06 16.94
CA THR A 107 -17.09 13.59 16.70
C THR A 107 -17.29 14.94 17.37
N TRP A 108 -17.86 15.90 16.65
CA TRP A 108 -18.29 17.22 17.17
C TRP A 108 -19.72 17.49 16.76
N LYS A 109 -20.50 18.07 17.67
CA LYS A 109 -21.91 18.43 17.49
C LYS A 109 -22.13 19.91 17.62
N PHE A 110 -22.99 20.44 16.75
CA PHE A 110 -23.43 21.82 16.71
C PHE A 110 -24.96 21.83 16.85
N PRO A 111 -25.54 22.38 17.96
CA PRO A 111 -26.96 22.23 18.24
C PRO A 111 -27.87 22.89 17.21
N ASN A 112 -27.40 23.95 16.52
CA ASN A 112 -28.19 24.71 15.56
C ASN A 112 -27.47 24.89 14.23
N GLY A 113 -27.63 23.93 13.33
CA GLY A 113 -27.00 23.94 12.00
C GLY A 113 -27.36 25.16 11.14
N LYS A 114 -28.55 25.74 11.28
CA LYS A 114 -28.94 26.91 10.51
C LYS A 114 -28.07 28.14 10.81
N GLN A 115 -27.43 28.19 11.97
CA GLN A 115 -26.52 29.28 12.34
C GLN A 115 -25.07 28.99 11.95
N LEU A 116 -24.73 27.74 11.72
CA LEU A 116 -23.36 27.34 11.37
C LEU A 116 -22.97 27.91 10.01
N ASP A 117 -21.92 28.68 9.98
CA ASP A 117 -21.34 29.29 8.79
C ASP A 117 -19.91 28.77 8.56
N ARG A 118 -19.12 28.66 9.62
CA ARG A 118 -17.73 28.24 9.54
C ARG A 118 -17.30 27.48 10.79
N ILE A 119 -16.41 26.49 10.58
CA ILE A 119 -15.64 25.87 11.68
C ILE A 119 -14.16 26.11 11.44
N THR A 120 -13.39 26.23 12.52
CA THR A 120 -11.93 26.27 12.49
C THR A 120 -11.38 25.32 13.53
N TYR A 121 -10.26 24.69 13.24
CA TYR A 121 -9.55 23.82 14.19
C TYR A 121 -8.07 23.77 13.86
N VAL A 122 -7.29 23.27 14.81
CA VAL A 122 -5.85 23.07 14.68
C VAL A 122 -5.60 21.58 14.47
N VAL A 123 -4.77 21.26 13.50
CA VAL A 123 -4.31 19.88 13.21
C VAL A 123 -2.82 19.78 13.55
N ASP A 124 -2.47 18.72 14.28
CA ASP A 124 -1.13 18.40 14.72
C ASP A 124 -0.43 17.45 13.74
N ASP A 125 0.90 17.50 13.69
CA ASP A 125 1.73 16.54 12.97
C ASP A 125 1.58 15.13 13.58
N THR A 126 1.57 14.10 12.74
CA THR A 126 1.48 12.73 13.21
C THR A 126 2.85 12.05 13.31
N PHE A 127 3.88 12.66 12.72
CA PHE A 127 5.24 12.10 12.65
C PHE A 127 6.05 12.34 13.91
N ASP A 128 5.70 13.33 14.73
CA ASP A 128 6.35 13.65 16.00
C ASP A 128 5.45 13.49 17.24
N SER A 129 4.28 12.88 17.05
CA SER A 129 3.29 12.69 18.12
C SER A 129 3.83 11.84 19.27
N GLU A 130 3.75 12.38 20.50
CA GLU A 130 4.07 11.67 21.76
C GLU A 130 3.00 10.66 22.19
N ASP A 131 1.89 10.59 21.49
CA ASP A 131 0.77 9.68 21.78
C ASP A 131 1.17 8.22 21.54
N GLY A 132 2.00 7.57 22.26
CA GLY A 132 2.45 6.17 22.22
C GLY A 132 1.83 5.16 21.23
N ARG A 133 0.73 5.52 20.59
CA ARG A 133 0.10 4.80 19.49
C ARG A 133 0.64 5.32 18.16
N LYS A 134 1.42 4.48 17.53
CA LYS A 134 2.02 4.79 16.23
C LYS A 134 0.98 4.76 15.13
N ILE A 135 1.21 5.59 14.11
CA ILE A 135 0.37 5.67 12.92
C ILE A 135 1.13 5.01 11.79
N TYR A 136 0.39 4.41 10.86
CA TYR A 136 0.94 3.95 9.60
C TYR A 136 1.47 5.16 8.83
N PRO A 137 2.80 5.32 8.63
CA PRO A 137 3.36 6.60 8.16
C PRO A 137 2.86 7.01 6.78
N MET A 138 2.50 6.06 5.91
CA MET A 138 1.95 6.34 4.59
C MET A 138 0.56 6.98 4.63
N GLY A 139 -0.20 6.76 5.71
CA GLY A 139 -1.47 7.43 5.99
C GLY A 139 -1.34 8.60 6.97
N GLY A 140 -0.14 8.91 7.43
CA GLY A 140 0.15 10.00 8.37
C GLY A 140 0.20 11.38 7.71
N THR A 141 0.27 12.42 8.54
CA THR A 141 0.39 13.82 8.11
C THR A 141 1.73 14.37 8.59
N LYS A 142 2.54 14.92 7.68
CA LYS A 142 3.83 15.53 8.04
C LYS A 142 3.80 17.03 7.80
N ILE A 143 4.27 17.81 8.79
CA ILE A 143 4.28 19.28 8.78
C ILE A 143 5.70 19.76 9.11
N GLU A 144 6.56 19.93 8.12
CA GLU A 144 7.88 20.53 8.29
C GLU A 144 7.93 21.92 7.66
N LYS A 145 7.86 22.92 8.49
CA LYS A 145 7.85 24.33 8.05
C LYS A 145 8.98 24.63 7.07
N ASP A 146 8.63 25.25 5.94
CA ASP A 146 9.54 25.69 4.88
C ASP A 146 10.37 24.57 4.22
N LYS A 147 10.04 23.29 4.47
CA LYS A 147 10.78 22.16 3.92
C LYS A 147 9.89 21.17 3.16
N MET A 148 8.83 20.65 3.83
CA MET A 148 8.04 19.57 3.31
C MET A 148 6.71 19.45 4.06
N PHE A 149 5.65 19.11 3.31
CA PHE A 149 4.35 18.72 3.89
C PHE A 149 3.84 17.47 3.17
N LEU A 150 3.45 16.47 3.93
CA LEU A 150 2.65 15.35 3.43
C LEU A 150 1.22 15.53 3.96
N LEU A 151 0.36 16.00 3.09
CA LEU A 151 -1.04 16.26 3.40
C LEU A 151 -1.89 15.06 2.97
N ASN A 152 -1.91 14.02 3.79
CA ASN A 152 -2.97 13.04 3.73
C ASN A 152 -4.25 13.73 4.25
N LEU A 153 -5.07 14.23 3.32
CA LEU A 153 -6.14 15.18 3.66
C LEU A 153 -7.18 14.64 4.64
N HIS A 154 -7.33 13.33 4.79
CA HIS A 154 -8.16 12.72 5.81
C HIS A 154 -7.73 13.05 7.26
N GLY A 155 -6.47 13.40 7.46
CA GLY A 155 -5.96 13.92 8.74
C GLY A 155 -6.30 15.40 8.96
N PHE A 156 -6.56 16.16 7.89
CA PHE A 156 -6.85 17.60 7.95
C PHE A 156 -8.33 17.92 7.77
N VAL A 157 -9.05 17.20 6.94
CA VAL A 157 -10.39 17.54 6.48
C VAL A 157 -11.37 16.44 6.89
N GLY A 158 -12.32 16.79 7.74
CA GLY A 158 -13.41 15.89 8.12
C GLY A 158 -14.65 16.06 7.24
N TYR A 159 -15.72 15.37 7.62
CA TYR A 159 -16.99 15.39 6.89
C TYR A 159 -18.19 15.53 7.80
N PHE A 160 -19.30 16.02 7.26
CA PHE A 160 -20.55 16.15 7.99
C PHE A 160 -21.43 14.91 7.81
N LYS A 161 -22.19 14.56 8.83
CA LYS A 161 -23.17 13.46 8.79
C LYS A 161 -24.08 13.61 7.58
N GLY A 162 -24.10 12.60 6.70
CA GLY A 162 -24.86 12.62 5.44
C GLY A 162 -24.21 13.43 4.32
N GLY A 163 -23.00 13.95 4.51
CA GLY A 163 -22.26 14.78 3.54
C GLY A 163 -21.09 14.09 2.84
N LYS A 164 -20.96 12.76 2.89
CA LYS A 164 -19.87 12.05 2.22
C LYS A 164 -19.84 12.23 0.69
N GLU A 165 -21.01 12.47 0.09
CA GLU A 165 -21.16 12.71 -1.34
C GLU A 165 -21.17 14.22 -1.71
N TRP A 166 -20.76 15.10 -0.80
CA TRP A 166 -20.59 16.51 -1.11
C TRP A 166 -19.19 16.75 -1.70
N SER A 167 -19.09 17.79 -2.53
CA SER A 167 -17.81 18.19 -3.11
C SER A 167 -17.03 19.08 -2.14
N TYR A 168 -15.71 19.05 -2.26
CA TYR A 168 -14.79 19.88 -1.48
C TYR A 168 -13.94 20.71 -2.43
N ARG A 169 -13.82 22.00 -2.15
CA ARG A 169 -12.80 22.85 -2.75
C ARG A 169 -11.74 23.15 -1.68
N VAL A 170 -10.53 22.67 -1.92
CA VAL A 170 -9.42 22.80 -0.99
C VAL A 170 -8.47 23.87 -1.51
N THR A 171 -8.41 25.01 -0.82
CA THR A 171 -7.48 26.11 -1.12
C THR A 171 -6.30 26.01 -0.15
N ILE A 172 -5.09 25.99 -0.69
CA ILE A 172 -3.86 25.87 0.08
C ILE A 172 -2.93 27.02 -0.31
N ASP A 173 -2.59 27.86 0.67
CA ASP A 173 -1.50 28.82 0.53
C ASP A 173 -0.18 28.14 0.92
N SER A 174 0.87 28.28 0.08
CA SER A 174 2.13 27.56 0.26
C SER A 174 3.35 28.47 0.12
N PRO A 175 4.52 28.11 0.71
CA PRO A 175 5.79 28.73 0.41
C PRO A 175 6.10 28.63 -1.09
N ALA A 176 6.64 29.72 -1.66
CA ALA A 176 6.86 29.84 -3.12
C ALA A 176 7.97 28.91 -3.67
N ASP A 177 8.78 28.31 -2.82
CA ASP A 177 9.85 27.37 -3.16
C ASP A 177 9.46 25.90 -2.99
N LEU A 178 8.22 25.63 -2.56
CA LEU A 178 7.64 24.30 -2.50
C LEU A 178 6.59 24.11 -3.61
N VAL A 179 6.62 22.97 -4.26
CA VAL A 179 5.66 22.60 -5.32
C VAL A 179 4.74 21.49 -4.87
N PRO A 180 3.45 21.54 -5.22
CA PRO A 180 2.51 20.47 -4.93
C PRO A 180 2.65 19.30 -5.91
N PHE A 181 2.64 18.08 -5.38
CA PHE A 181 2.49 16.84 -6.15
C PHE A 181 1.26 16.12 -5.66
N SER A 182 0.31 15.88 -6.55
CA SER A 182 -0.95 15.19 -6.24
C SER A 182 -1.65 14.76 -7.52
N SER A 183 -2.39 13.67 -7.45
CA SER A 183 -3.33 13.26 -8.50
C SER A 183 -4.67 13.99 -8.44
N MET A 184 -4.98 14.69 -7.35
CA MET A 184 -6.22 15.45 -7.18
C MET A 184 -6.41 16.50 -8.29
N GLU A 185 -7.64 16.69 -8.74
CA GLU A 185 -7.97 17.70 -9.75
C GLU A 185 -7.58 19.11 -9.28
N SER A 186 -6.54 19.68 -9.92
CA SER A 186 -6.13 21.06 -9.70
C SER A 186 -6.93 22.00 -10.61
N ILE A 187 -7.70 22.91 -10.03
CA ILE A 187 -8.50 23.90 -10.76
C ILE A 187 -7.84 25.29 -10.83
N SER A 188 -6.83 25.54 -9.99
CA SER A 188 -6.00 26.75 -10.05
C SER A 188 -4.66 26.47 -9.39
N HIS A 189 -3.59 26.99 -10.00
CA HIS A 189 -2.23 26.92 -9.47
C HIS A 189 -1.53 28.28 -9.69
N THR A 190 -0.88 28.78 -8.66
CA THR A 190 0.01 29.93 -8.68
C THR A 190 1.29 29.59 -7.91
N ALA A 191 2.27 30.49 -7.89
CA ALA A 191 3.51 30.25 -7.12
C ALA A 191 3.29 30.12 -5.59
N THR A 192 2.15 30.55 -5.06
CA THR A 192 1.91 30.60 -3.60
C THR A 192 0.52 30.16 -3.20
N GLN A 193 -0.29 29.66 -4.13
CA GLN A 193 -1.63 29.17 -3.82
C GLN A 193 -2.07 28.12 -4.84
N ASP A 194 -2.62 27.06 -4.34
CA ASP A 194 -3.24 25.98 -5.09
C ASP A 194 -4.70 25.81 -4.71
N VAL A 195 -5.54 25.45 -5.68
CA VAL A 195 -6.95 25.13 -5.45
C VAL A 195 -7.25 23.79 -6.09
N PHE A 196 -7.65 22.83 -5.26
CA PHE A 196 -8.02 21.49 -5.65
C PHE A 196 -9.53 21.26 -5.50
N LEU A 197 -10.06 20.31 -6.30
CA LEU A 197 -11.46 19.92 -6.27
C LEU A 197 -11.59 18.42 -6.02
N ALA A 198 -12.18 18.05 -4.89
CA ALA A 198 -12.62 16.70 -4.61
C ALA A 198 -14.13 16.58 -4.87
N GLN A 199 -14.54 15.63 -5.71
CA GLN A 199 -15.95 15.47 -6.11
C GLN A 199 -16.82 14.94 -4.96
N ARG A 200 -16.23 14.18 -4.03
CA ARG A 200 -16.85 13.64 -2.82
C ARG A 200 -15.78 13.40 -1.75
N TYR A 201 -16.19 13.10 -0.52
CA TYR A 201 -15.26 12.90 0.60
C TYR A 201 -14.25 11.76 0.34
N PHE A 202 -14.64 10.76 -0.44
CA PHE A 202 -13.72 9.70 -0.85
C PHE A 202 -12.43 10.27 -1.50
N ASN A 203 -12.52 11.30 -2.34
CA ASN A 203 -11.33 11.92 -2.96
C ASN A 203 -10.47 12.69 -1.96
N ILE A 204 -11.01 13.14 -0.83
CA ILE A 204 -10.22 13.68 0.30
C ILE A 204 -9.37 12.58 0.94
N ILE A 205 -9.86 11.33 0.94
CA ILE A 205 -9.11 10.18 1.45
C ILE A 205 -8.07 9.70 0.43
N ASP A 206 -8.45 9.65 -0.86
CA ASP A 206 -7.77 8.94 -1.95
C ASP A 206 -6.68 9.77 -2.64
N ASP A 207 -6.69 11.10 -2.49
CA ASP A 207 -5.77 11.98 -3.22
C ASP A 207 -4.86 12.77 -2.25
N PRO A 208 -3.75 12.20 -1.76
CA PRO A 208 -2.77 12.91 -0.94
C PRO A 208 -2.07 14.02 -1.73
N ILE A 209 -1.56 15.03 -1.01
CA ILE A 209 -0.79 16.11 -1.59
C ILE A 209 0.56 16.19 -0.87
N MET A 210 1.66 16.10 -1.60
CA MET A 210 2.99 16.32 -1.09
C MET A 210 3.52 17.68 -1.59
N TYR A 211 3.86 18.59 -0.67
CA TYR A 211 4.61 19.81 -0.97
C TYR A 211 6.06 19.60 -0.61
N THR A 212 6.95 19.74 -1.59
CA THR A 212 8.40 19.61 -1.39
C THR A 212 9.15 20.45 -2.42
N GLN A 213 10.47 20.56 -2.30
CA GLN A 213 11.30 21.13 -3.37
C GLN A 213 11.13 20.28 -4.64
N ASP A 214 11.18 20.93 -5.80
CA ASP A 214 10.97 20.25 -7.07
C ASP A 214 12.11 19.25 -7.36
N ASP A 215 11.84 18.00 -7.08
CA ASP A 215 12.62 16.83 -7.49
C ASP A 215 11.66 15.80 -8.07
N SER A 216 11.32 16.00 -9.34
CA SER A 216 10.28 15.21 -9.99
C SER A 216 10.63 14.85 -11.42
N ILE A 217 10.05 13.76 -11.88
CA ILE A 217 10.07 13.34 -13.28
C ILE A 217 8.66 12.99 -13.74
N SER A 218 8.42 13.15 -15.03
CA SER A 218 7.23 12.67 -15.71
C SER A 218 7.63 11.90 -16.96
N PHE A 219 6.96 10.77 -17.19
CA PHE A 219 7.17 9.97 -18.40
C PHE A 219 5.86 9.33 -18.87
N GLN A 220 5.83 8.99 -20.15
CA GLN A 220 4.66 8.40 -20.80
C GLN A 220 4.88 6.92 -21.05
N LEU A 221 3.97 6.08 -20.57
CA LEU A 221 3.91 4.64 -20.87
C LEU A 221 2.63 4.36 -21.65
N GLU A 222 2.73 4.25 -22.97
CA GLU A 222 1.59 4.10 -23.86
C GLU A 222 0.51 5.18 -23.58
N ASP A 223 -0.58 4.83 -22.91
CA ASP A 223 -1.69 5.73 -22.59
C ASP A 223 -1.73 6.16 -21.11
N ILE A 224 -0.69 5.83 -20.34
CA ILE A 224 -0.56 6.22 -18.92
C ILE A 224 0.53 7.28 -18.79
N THR A 225 0.22 8.40 -18.16
CA THR A 225 1.21 9.36 -17.67
C THR A 225 1.63 8.96 -16.26
N VAL A 226 2.92 8.72 -16.04
CA VAL A 226 3.49 8.43 -14.72
C VAL A 226 4.30 9.63 -14.25
N ASN A 227 4.04 10.06 -13.01
CA ASN A 227 4.80 11.10 -12.35
C ASN A 227 5.45 10.51 -11.09
N LEU A 228 6.70 10.86 -10.83
CA LEU A 228 7.39 10.54 -9.59
C LEU A 228 7.86 11.84 -8.96
N ALA A 229 7.50 12.08 -7.72
CA ALA A 229 8.05 13.13 -6.89
C ALA A 229 8.82 12.51 -5.72
N VAL A 230 10.00 13.02 -5.42
CA VAL A 230 10.89 12.51 -4.37
C VAL A 230 11.18 13.58 -3.35
N HIS A 231 10.91 13.30 -2.10
CA HIS A 231 11.45 14.03 -0.96
C HIS A 231 12.59 13.22 -0.35
N SER A 232 13.81 13.75 -0.41
CA SER A 232 15.03 13.14 0.17
C SER A 232 15.66 14.18 1.09
N PRO A 233 15.55 14.06 2.44
CA PRO A 233 15.94 15.09 3.40
C PRO A 233 17.41 15.53 3.26
N GLN A 234 18.32 14.61 2.95
CA GLN A 234 19.74 14.87 2.73
C GLN A 234 20.08 15.03 1.24
N GLY A 235 19.11 14.86 0.33
CA GLY A 235 19.29 14.95 -1.12
C GLY A 235 20.14 13.80 -1.72
N VAL A 236 20.19 12.65 -1.06
CA VAL A 236 20.97 11.47 -1.48
C VAL A 236 20.35 10.81 -2.70
N HIS A 237 19.02 10.76 -2.75
CA HIS A 237 18.25 10.14 -3.83
C HIS A 237 17.53 11.21 -4.65
N LYS A 238 17.46 10.98 -5.96
CA LYS A 238 16.83 11.87 -6.93
C LYS A 238 15.80 11.12 -7.78
N ALA A 239 14.76 11.80 -8.23
CA ALA A 239 13.72 11.22 -9.06
C ALA A 239 14.28 10.54 -10.33
N ASP A 240 15.26 11.15 -10.98
CA ASP A 240 15.94 10.59 -12.16
C ASP A 240 16.63 9.23 -11.88
N ASP A 241 17.01 8.96 -10.65
CA ASP A 241 17.68 7.69 -10.29
C ASP A 241 16.76 6.48 -10.48
N PHE A 242 15.46 6.66 -10.42
CA PHE A 242 14.46 5.57 -10.42
C PHE A 242 13.70 5.44 -11.74
N LYS A 243 13.84 6.41 -12.64
CA LYS A 243 13.07 6.47 -13.90
C LYS A 243 13.11 5.18 -14.70
N GLU A 244 14.30 4.70 -15.04
CA GLU A 244 14.48 3.50 -15.89
C GLU A 244 13.86 2.25 -15.22
N THR A 245 14.04 2.12 -13.90
CA THR A 245 13.48 1.01 -13.12
C THR A 245 11.97 1.01 -13.15
N LEU A 246 11.34 2.17 -12.89
CA LEU A 246 9.89 2.31 -12.88
C LEU A 246 9.30 2.16 -14.29
N GLU A 247 9.93 2.74 -15.32
CA GLU A 247 9.50 2.56 -16.71
C GLU A 247 9.47 1.07 -17.09
N LYS A 248 10.55 0.34 -16.82
CA LYS A 248 10.66 -1.09 -17.12
C LYS A 248 9.61 -1.92 -16.38
N MET A 249 9.48 -1.68 -15.08
CA MET A 249 8.54 -2.40 -14.21
C MET A 249 7.08 -2.13 -14.63
N MET A 250 6.66 -0.88 -14.72
CA MET A 250 5.27 -0.52 -15.04
C MET A 250 4.88 -0.90 -16.48
N GLN A 251 5.83 -0.87 -17.42
CA GLN A 251 5.58 -1.39 -18.76
C GLN A 251 5.32 -2.91 -18.75
N ALA A 252 6.06 -3.65 -17.92
CA ALA A 252 5.83 -5.08 -17.74
C ALA A 252 4.45 -5.36 -17.10
N GLN A 253 4.07 -4.59 -16.07
CA GLN A 253 2.75 -4.70 -15.45
C GLN A 253 1.61 -4.38 -16.41
N LYS A 254 1.77 -3.34 -17.25
CA LYS A 254 0.76 -2.99 -18.24
C LYS A 254 0.56 -4.11 -19.25
N ARG A 255 1.64 -4.74 -19.72
CA ARG A 255 1.54 -5.93 -20.59
C ARG A 255 0.84 -7.09 -19.91
N PHE A 256 1.15 -7.34 -18.63
CA PHE A 256 0.52 -8.39 -17.83
C PHE A 256 -0.98 -8.14 -17.66
N LEU A 257 -1.39 -6.95 -17.23
CA LEU A 257 -2.80 -6.61 -16.99
C LEU A 257 -3.62 -6.56 -18.29
N GLY A 258 -3.01 -6.20 -19.40
CA GLY A 258 -3.70 -6.04 -20.68
C GLY A 258 -4.87 -5.06 -20.57
N PRO A 259 -6.05 -5.41 -21.12
CA PRO A 259 -7.22 -4.51 -21.15
C PRO A 259 -7.87 -4.27 -19.78
N ALA A 260 -7.47 -4.99 -18.71
CA ALA A 260 -7.99 -4.76 -17.36
C ALA A 260 -7.48 -3.44 -16.77
N ASN A 261 -6.35 -2.92 -17.26
CA ASN A 261 -5.82 -1.63 -16.83
C ASN A 261 -6.40 -0.50 -17.69
N ASN A 262 -7.17 0.38 -17.07
CA ASN A 262 -7.75 1.58 -17.69
C ASN A 262 -7.22 2.89 -17.08
N THR A 263 -6.27 2.82 -16.15
CA THR A 263 -5.62 3.97 -15.51
C THR A 263 -4.88 4.82 -16.53
N LYS A 264 -5.09 6.14 -16.52
CA LYS A 264 -4.49 7.09 -17.46
C LYS A 264 -3.39 7.95 -16.84
N ARG A 265 -3.34 7.99 -15.53
CA ARG A 265 -2.36 8.72 -14.73
C ARG A 265 -2.01 7.90 -13.51
N TYR A 266 -0.75 7.91 -13.11
CA TYR A 266 -0.31 7.32 -11.86
C TYR A 266 0.83 8.15 -11.26
N ASP A 267 0.59 8.69 -10.08
CA ASP A 267 1.53 9.55 -9.38
C ASP A 267 2.16 8.77 -8.21
N ILE A 268 3.47 8.80 -8.12
CA ILE A 268 4.23 8.15 -7.04
C ILE A 268 4.81 9.25 -6.16
N LEU A 269 4.33 9.35 -4.93
CA LEU A 269 4.81 10.29 -3.92
C LEU A 269 5.80 9.55 -3.00
N LEU A 270 7.10 9.65 -3.30
CA LEU A 270 8.14 9.02 -2.52
C LEU A 270 8.67 9.98 -1.46
N MET A 271 8.34 9.73 -0.21
CA MET A 271 8.87 10.41 0.94
C MET A 271 9.93 9.53 1.63
N LEU A 272 11.16 9.98 1.64
CA LEU A 272 12.22 9.33 2.39
C LEU A 272 12.36 9.96 3.79
N MET A 273 12.55 9.10 4.78
CA MET A 273 12.72 9.47 6.19
C MET A 273 14.17 9.30 6.63
N SER A 274 14.59 10.08 7.61
CA SER A 274 15.82 9.80 8.34
C SER A 274 15.70 8.49 9.15
N MET A 275 16.83 7.92 9.52
CA MET A 275 16.85 6.73 10.39
C MET A 275 16.23 7.01 11.76
N GLU A 276 16.32 8.24 12.28
CA GLU A 276 15.71 8.65 13.54
C GLU A 276 14.18 8.61 13.45
N GLU A 277 13.61 9.16 12.39
CA GLU A 277 12.16 9.09 12.13
C GLU A 277 11.69 7.65 11.95
N LEU A 278 12.41 6.83 11.18
CA LEU A 278 12.08 5.42 11.00
C LEU A 278 12.02 4.67 12.34
N GLN A 279 12.97 4.94 13.24
CA GLN A 279 12.99 4.34 14.59
C GLN A 279 11.80 4.82 15.44
N HIS A 280 11.42 6.10 15.32
CA HIS A 280 10.23 6.64 15.98
C HIS A 280 8.97 5.84 15.60
N PHE A 281 8.80 5.48 14.33
CA PHE A 281 7.71 4.61 13.85
C PHE A 281 7.94 3.11 14.12
N GLY A 282 9.00 2.73 14.82
CA GLY A 282 9.32 1.32 15.12
C GLY A 282 9.74 0.53 13.89
N GLY A 283 10.28 1.20 12.89
CA GLY A 283 10.74 0.61 11.64
C GLY A 283 9.64 0.38 10.60
N VAL A 284 8.42 0.90 10.81
CA VAL A 284 7.32 0.76 9.86
C VAL A 284 7.57 1.63 8.63
N GLN A 285 7.49 1.01 7.46
CA GLN A 285 7.67 1.59 6.15
C GLN A 285 6.81 0.82 5.14
N GLY A 286 6.53 1.39 3.97
CA GLY A 286 5.72 0.74 2.94
C GLY A 286 5.08 1.73 1.99
N ALA A 287 3.89 1.40 1.50
CA ALA A 287 3.11 2.29 0.67
C ALA A 287 1.61 2.23 1.02
N LEU A 288 0.85 3.12 0.44
CA LEU A 288 -0.61 3.16 0.54
C LEU A 288 -1.19 3.43 -0.83
N GLU A 289 -2.11 2.57 -1.24
CA GLU A 289 -2.76 2.60 -2.53
C GLU A 289 -3.78 3.73 -2.68
N HIS A 290 -3.85 4.29 -3.89
CA HIS A 290 -4.85 5.26 -4.31
C HIS A 290 -5.22 5.02 -5.79
N HIS A 291 -6.40 5.47 -6.23
CA HIS A 291 -6.89 5.22 -7.61
C HIS A 291 -5.92 5.66 -8.70
N THR A 292 -5.23 6.76 -8.48
CA THR A 292 -4.34 7.38 -9.47
C THR A 292 -2.99 7.77 -8.88
N SER A 293 -2.68 7.30 -7.67
CA SER A 293 -1.39 7.55 -7.02
C SER A 293 -1.03 6.49 -5.99
N THR A 294 0.15 6.59 -5.43
CA THR A 294 0.57 5.89 -4.21
C THR A 294 1.48 6.79 -3.38
N THR A 295 1.33 6.72 -2.06
CA THR A 295 2.27 7.33 -1.13
C THR A 295 3.23 6.26 -0.63
N VAL A 296 4.51 6.41 -0.95
CA VAL A 296 5.58 5.51 -0.51
C VAL A 296 6.41 6.22 0.55
N VAL A 297 6.55 5.59 1.72
CA VAL A 297 7.40 6.09 2.80
C VAL A 297 8.47 5.06 3.11
N PHE A 298 9.73 5.47 3.00
CA PHE A 298 10.87 4.61 3.21
C PHE A 298 12.02 5.37 3.88
N PHE A 299 13.12 4.69 4.27
CA PHE A 299 14.26 5.37 4.85
C PHE A 299 15.30 5.76 3.80
N GLU A 300 15.97 6.90 4.02
CA GLU A 300 16.93 7.47 3.08
C GLU A 300 18.28 6.75 3.07
N ASP A 301 18.71 6.23 4.24
CA ASP A 301 20.04 5.62 4.43
C ASP A 301 20.11 4.20 3.86
N ILE A 302 19.73 4.04 2.59
CA ILE A 302 19.78 2.78 1.84
C ILE A 302 20.54 2.98 0.53
N GLY A 303 21.25 1.93 0.08
CA GLY A 303 21.91 1.94 -1.22
C GLY A 303 20.89 2.13 -2.36
N LYS A 304 21.28 2.91 -3.39
CA LYS A 304 20.40 3.24 -4.53
C LYS A 304 19.82 1.99 -5.21
N ASP A 305 20.60 0.94 -5.39
CA ASP A 305 20.15 -0.28 -6.07
C ASP A 305 19.15 -1.07 -5.18
N SER A 306 19.37 -1.10 -3.88
CA SER A 306 18.42 -1.71 -2.95
C SER A 306 17.10 -0.93 -2.90
N LEU A 307 17.15 0.41 -2.98
CA LEU A 307 15.93 1.22 -3.05
C LEU A 307 15.19 1.00 -4.39
N LYS A 308 15.89 0.79 -5.51
CA LYS A 308 15.27 0.43 -6.79
C LYS A 308 14.55 -0.93 -6.72
N GLU A 309 15.16 -1.92 -6.09
CA GLU A 309 14.55 -3.23 -5.88
C GLU A 309 13.29 -3.10 -5.00
N TYR A 310 13.41 -2.40 -3.87
CA TYR A 310 12.26 -2.12 -2.99
C TYR A 310 11.12 -1.41 -3.73
N LEU A 311 11.43 -0.35 -4.50
CA LEU A 311 10.41 0.38 -5.28
C LEU A 311 9.79 -0.51 -6.36
N THR A 312 10.54 -1.44 -6.96
CA THR A 312 9.99 -2.40 -7.92
C THR A 312 8.92 -3.26 -7.27
N ASP A 313 9.19 -3.81 -6.09
CA ASP A 313 8.26 -4.70 -5.40
C ASP A 313 7.05 -3.92 -4.84
N VAL A 314 7.29 -2.82 -4.13
CA VAL A 314 6.24 -2.06 -3.45
C VAL A 314 5.35 -1.31 -4.45
N VAL A 315 5.93 -0.52 -5.36
CA VAL A 315 5.12 0.23 -6.34
C VAL A 315 4.37 -0.71 -7.28
N SER A 316 4.91 -1.91 -7.56
CA SER A 316 4.16 -2.90 -8.34
C SER A 316 2.96 -3.45 -7.57
N HIS A 317 3.08 -3.68 -6.27
CA HIS A 317 1.95 -4.06 -5.42
C HIS A 317 0.86 -2.99 -5.45
N GLU A 318 1.23 -1.73 -5.19
CA GLU A 318 0.31 -0.59 -5.18
C GLU A 318 -0.36 -0.37 -6.55
N PHE A 319 0.39 -0.53 -7.64
CA PHE A 319 -0.20 -0.38 -8.96
C PHE A 319 -1.22 -1.48 -9.27
N PHE A 320 -1.05 -2.70 -8.75
CA PHE A 320 -2.07 -3.75 -8.91
C PHE A 320 -3.36 -3.46 -8.14
N HIS A 321 -3.32 -2.59 -7.13
CA HIS A 321 -4.55 -2.11 -6.50
C HIS A 321 -5.46 -1.34 -7.46
N THR A 322 -4.96 -0.80 -8.57
CA THR A 322 -5.79 -0.23 -9.65
C THR A 322 -6.74 -1.27 -10.26
N LEU A 323 -6.47 -2.57 -10.10
CA LEU A 323 -7.36 -3.65 -10.48
C LEU A 323 -8.35 -4.00 -9.36
N THR A 324 -7.87 -4.12 -8.13
CA THR A 324 -8.66 -4.43 -6.92
C THR A 324 -7.92 -3.95 -5.66
N PRO A 325 -8.56 -3.23 -4.71
CA PRO A 325 -9.98 -2.90 -4.60
C PRO A 325 -10.41 -1.62 -5.33
N LEU A 326 -9.52 -0.92 -6.02
CA LEU A 326 -9.85 0.41 -6.56
C LEU A 326 -10.79 0.34 -7.78
N ASN A 327 -10.75 -0.73 -8.56
CA ASN A 327 -11.68 -0.97 -9.66
C ASN A 327 -12.73 -2.04 -9.30
N VAL A 328 -12.27 -3.26 -8.97
CA VAL A 328 -13.16 -4.36 -8.57
C VAL A 328 -13.27 -4.37 -7.04
N HIS A 329 -14.38 -3.90 -6.48
CA HIS A 329 -14.56 -3.75 -5.04
C HIS A 329 -16.00 -4.00 -4.58
N SER A 330 -16.17 -4.23 -3.30
CA SER A 330 -17.46 -4.45 -2.65
C SER A 330 -18.18 -3.15 -2.29
N GLU A 331 -19.48 -3.27 -2.00
CA GLU A 331 -20.27 -2.17 -1.47
C GLU A 331 -19.70 -1.60 -0.16
N GLN A 332 -19.04 -2.43 0.67
CA GLN A 332 -18.39 -1.99 1.91
C GLN A 332 -17.25 -1.02 1.65
N ILE A 333 -16.46 -1.25 0.59
CA ILE A 333 -15.37 -0.35 0.20
C ILE A 333 -15.94 0.89 -0.50
N HIS A 334 -16.91 0.72 -1.40
CA HIS A 334 -17.51 1.83 -2.15
C HIS A 334 -18.19 2.88 -1.25
N TYR A 335 -18.95 2.40 -0.26
CA TYR A 335 -19.65 3.23 0.73
C TYR A 335 -18.98 3.22 2.10
N PHE A 336 -17.67 3.23 2.13
CA PHE A 336 -16.89 3.00 3.34
C PHE A 336 -17.38 3.80 4.56
N ASN A 337 -17.41 3.14 5.71
CA ASN A 337 -17.78 3.76 6.98
C ASN A 337 -16.53 4.18 7.76
N TYR A 338 -16.11 5.42 7.56
CA TYR A 338 -14.91 5.98 8.18
C TYR A 338 -14.96 6.09 9.72
N ASN A 339 -16.12 5.86 10.35
CA ASN A 339 -16.24 5.88 11.80
C ASN A 339 -16.15 4.50 12.44
N GLU A 340 -16.64 3.46 11.76
CA GLU A 340 -16.82 2.11 12.33
C GLU A 340 -15.97 1.04 11.64
N GLY A 341 -15.32 1.36 10.53
CA GLY A 341 -14.41 0.44 9.83
C GLY A 341 -15.05 -0.88 9.42
N VAL A 342 -16.25 -0.82 8.80
CA VAL A 342 -16.92 -2.04 8.30
C VAL A 342 -16.16 -2.55 7.09
N MET A 343 -15.43 -3.67 7.28
CA MET A 343 -14.56 -4.25 6.26
C MET A 343 -15.27 -5.31 5.42
N SER A 344 -14.77 -5.50 4.20
CA SER A 344 -15.19 -6.59 3.31
C SER A 344 -14.57 -7.92 3.75
N GLN A 345 -15.23 -9.04 3.41
CA GLN A 345 -14.68 -10.38 3.62
C GLN A 345 -13.61 -10.78 2.59
N HIS A 346 -13.22 -9.89 1.68
CA HIS A 346 -12.45 -10.22 0.48
C HIS A 346 -11.00 -9.68 0.48
N LEU A 347 -10.34 -9.56 1.66
CA LEU A 347 -8.91 -9.20 1.70
C LEU A 347 -8.02 -10.24 0.99
N TRP A 348 -8.48 -11.50 0.85
CA TRP A 348 -7.81 -12.51 0.03
C TRP A 348 -7.67 -12.06 -1.44
N MET A 349 -8.61 -11.22 -1.93
CA MET A 349 -8.58 -10.64 -3.26
C MET A 349 -7.88 -9.28 -3.24
N TYR A 350 -8.21 -8.39 -2.31
CA TYR A 350 -7.69 -7.03 -2.31
C TYR A 350 -6.17 -6.99 -2.08
N GLU A 351 -5.69 -7.66 -1.04
CA GLU A 351 -4.27 -7.74 -0.72
C GLU A 351 -3.63 -8.99 -1.33
N GLY A 352 -4.34 -10.12 -1.24
CA GLY A 352 -3.80 -11.39 -1.69
C GLY A 352 -3.60 -11.48 -3.20
N THR A 353 -4.51 -10.95 -4.02
CA THR A 353 -4.32 -10.94 -5.49
C THR A 353 -3.24 -9.95 -5.90
N THR A 354 -3.21 -8.76 -5.32
CA THR A 354 -2.20 -7.74 -5.62
C THR A 354 -0.80 -8.26 -5.29
N GLU A 355 -0.65 -8.85 -4.11
CA GLU A 355 0.62 -9.43 -3.66
C GLU A 355 1.04 -10.63 -4.52
N TYR A 356 0.10 -11.49 -4.90
CA TYR A 356 0.39 -12.60 -5.81
C TYR A 356 0.78 -12.10 -7.20
N PHE A 357 0.04 -11.14 -7.76
CA PHE A 357 0.33 -10.59 -9.07
C PHE A 357 1.63 -9.78 -9.10
N ALA A 358 1.96 -9.07 -8.01
CA ALA A 358 3.23 -8.35 -7.87
C ALA A 358 4.45 -9.29 -7.95
N ASN A 359 4.28 -10.57 -7.65
CA ASN A 359 5.31 -11.58 -7.83
C ASN A 359 5.19 -12.32 -9.18
N LEU A 360 3.97 -12.72 -9.58
CA LEU A 360 3.74 -13.50 -10.79
C LEU A 360 4.13 -12.74 -12.07
N PHE A 361 3.77 -11.43 -12.17
CA PHE A 361 4.11 -10.68 -13.38
C PHE A 361 5.61 -10.58 -13.61
N GLN A 362 6.40 -10.53 -12.53
CA GLN A 362 7.85 -10.41 -12.65
C GLN A 362 8.46 -11.65 -13.32
N VAL A 363 8.03 -12.84 -12.97
CA VAL A 363 8.52 -14.06 -13.64
C VAL A 363 7.93 -14.20 -15.05
N GLN A 364 6.64 -13.88 -15.25
CA GLN A 364 6.02 -13.94 -16.58
C GLN A 364 6.57 -12.92 -17.58
N GLN A 365 7.13 -11.82 -17.11
CA GLN A 365 7.72 -10.75 -17.91
C GLN A 365 9.26 -10.76 -17.90
N ASP A 366 9.87 -11.87 -17.47
CA ASP A 366 11.32 -12.09 -17.45
C ASP A 366 12.10 -11.02 -16.61
N LEU A 367 11.47 -10.46 -15.57
CA LEU A 367 12.13 -9.55 -14.61
C LEU A 367 12.89 -10.33 -13.53
N ILE A 368 12.38 -11.49 -13.14
CA ILE A 368 13.01 -12.46 -12.24
C ILE A 368 12.92 -13.86 -12.86
N ASP A 369 13.79 -14.77 -12.43
CA ASP A 369 13.73 -16.18 -12.82
C ASP A 369 12.75 -17.00 -11.96
N GLU A 370 12.49 -18.26 -12.36
CA GLU A 370 11.61 -19.17 -11.62
C GLU A 370 12.13 -19.46 -10.21
N GLU A 371 13.44 -19.53 -9.99
CA GLU A 371 14.04 -19.81 -8.69
C GLU A 371 13.73 -18.69 -7.70
N ASN A 372 13.87 -17.43 -8.13
CA ASN A 372 13.47 -16.27 -7.34
C ASN A 372 11.98 -16.29 -6.99
N PHE A 373 11.12 -16.59 -7.97
CA PHE A 373 9.67 -16.70 -7.73
C PHE A 373 9.36 -17.80 -6.72
N TYR A 374 9.99 -18.99 -6.85
CA TYR A 374 9.80 -20.08 -5.89
C TYR A 374 10.33 -19.74 -4.51
N GLY A 375 11.44 -19.03 -4.41
CA GLY A 375 11.97 -18.50 -3.16
C GLY A 375 10.94 -17.61 -2.46
N ARG A 376 10.43 -16.59 -3.14
CA ARG A 376 9.40 -15.67 -2.62
C ARG A 376 8.12 -16.39 -2.16
N MET A 377 7.63 -17.39 -2.92
CA MET A 377 6.47 -18.18 -2.49
C MET A 377 6.79 -19.11 -1.32
N SER A 378 8.02 -19.62 -1.24
CA SER A 378 8.49 -20.43 -0.09
C SER A 378 8.56 -19.60 1.19
N ASP A 379 9.02 -18.37 1.09
CA ASP A 379 9.04 -17.40 2.20
C ASP A 379 7.64 -17.08 2.69
N LYS A 380 6.68 -16.92 1.78
CA LYS A 380 5.27 -16.72 2.16
C LYS A 380 4.70 -17.96 2.87
N ILE A 381 4.99 -19.18 2.41
CA ILE A 381 4.58 -20.42 3.08
C ILE A 381 5.20 -20.52 4.48
N SER A 382 6.45 -20.11 4.62
CA SER A 382 7.15 -20.09 5.92
C SER A 382 6.60 -19.01 6.85
N SER A 383 6.31 -17.80 6.32
CA SER A 383 5.79 -16.67 7.07
C SER A 383 4.36 -16.90 7.56
N ALA A 384 3.50 -17.47 6.72
CA ALA A 384 2.12 -17.77 7.07
C ALA A 384 2.00 -18.71 8.29
N LYS A 385 3.01 -19.54 8.56
CA LYS A 385 3.03 -20.44 9.73
C LYS A 385 3.17 -19.71 11.08
N ASN A 386 3.56 -18.43 11.07
CA ASN A 386 3.66 -17.63 12.28
C ASN A 386 2.29 -17.13 12.77
N TYR A 387 1.24 -17.35 11.98
CA TYR A 387 -0.12 -16.90 12.21
C TYR A 387 -1.07 -18.07 12.38
N ASP A 388 -2.31 -17.81 12.82
CA ASP A 388 -3.33 -18.85 12.96
C ASP A 388 -3.81 -19.32 11.58
N ASP A 389 -3.29 -20.49 11.15
CA ASP A 389 -3.63 -21.09 9.85
C ASP A 389 -5.05 -21.71 9.83
N THR A 390 -5.69 -21.86 10.99
CA THR A 390 -7.07 -22.38 11.11
C THR A 390 -8.12 -21.27 11.13
N MET A 391 -7.71 -20.00 11.26
CA MET A 391 -8.62 -18.86 11.21
C MET A 391 -9.22 -18.74 9.80
N PRO A 392 -10.58 -18.79 9.64
CA PRO A 392 -11.20 -18.55 8.35
C PRO A 392 -10.82 -17.17 7.81
N PHE A 393 -10.32 -17.13 6.58
CA PHE A 393 -9.78 -15.90 6.02
C PHE A 393 -10.85 -14.81 5.87
N THR A 394 -12.07 -15.20 5.52
CA THR A 394 -13.23 -14.29 5.41
C THR A 394 -13.59 -13.65 6.76
N VAL A 395 -13.52 -14.43 7.85
CA VAL A 395 -13.79 -13.94 9.21
C VAL A 395 -12.68 -12.99 9.66
N MET A 396 -11.42 -13.34 9.40
CA MET A 396 -10.29 -12.44 9.64
C MET A 396 -10.47 -11.12 8.89
N SER A 397 -10.78 -11.17 7.60
CA SER A 397 -10.96 -10.00 6.75
C SER A 397 -12.04 -9.05 7.28
N THR A 398 -13.21 -9.58 7.63
CA THR A 398 -14.34 -8.77 8.10
C THR A 398 -14.04 -8.06 9.44
N ASN A 399 -13.19 -8.66 10.28
CA ASN A 399 -12.91 -8.18 11.63
C ASN A 399 -11.46 -7.69 11.80
N ILE A 400 -10.75 -7.40 10.71
CA ILE A 400 -9.29 -7.16 10.69
C ILE A 400 -8.83 -6.02 11.61
N VAL A 401 -9.70 -5.06 11.92
CA VAL A 401 -9.39 -3.92 12.79
C VAL A 401 -9.45 -4.27 14.28
N ASP A 402 -9.96 -5.44 14.65
CA ASP A 402 -10.17 -5.89 16.02
C ASP A 402 -9.31 -7.12 16.37
N GLU A 403 -8.90 -7.24 17.65
CA GLU A 403 -8.26 -8.46 18.14
C GLU A 403 -9.26 -9.63 18.28
N PRO A 404 -8.84 -10.88 18.02
CA PRO A 404 -7.49 -11.33 17.71
C PRO A 404 -7.12 -11.29 16.21
N TYR A 405 -7.96 -10.74 15.37
CA TYR A 405 -7.81 -10.76 13.91
C TYR A 405 -6.68 -9.83 13.46
N GLN A 406 -6.53 -8.68 14.11
CA GLN A 406 -5.47 -7.71 13.78
C GLN A 406 -4.07 -8.29 14.01
N SER A 407 -3.88 -9.12 15.04
CA SER A 407 -2.62 -9.85 15.25
C SER A 407 -2.26 -10.80 14.10
N ASN A 408 -3.23 -11.13 13.22
CA ASN A 408 -3.04 -11.94 12.01
C ASN A 408 -2.94 -11.09 10.72
N TYR A 409 -2.89 -9.76 10.82
CA TYR A 409 -2.97 -8.85 9.69
C TYR A 409 -1.98 -9.19 8.56
N GLN A 410 -0.70 -9.41 8.88
CA GLN A 410 0.32 -9.71 7.88
C GLN A 410 0.00 -10.97 7.03
N ASN A 411 -0.89 -11.83 7.52
CA ASN A 411 -1.31 -13.02 6.79
C ASN A 411 -2.21 -12.70 5.57
N VAL A 412 -2.72 -11.45 5.46
CA VAL A 412 -3.43 -11.00 4.25
C VAL A 412 -2.50 -11.03 3.03
N TYR A 413 -1.21 -10.69 3.24
CA TYR A 413 -0.17 -10.74 2.21
C TYR A 413 0.39 -12.16 2.02
N TYR A 414 0.69 -12.89 3.11
CA TYR A 414 1.31 -14.20 3.02
C TYR A 414 0.30 -15.27 2.56
N LYS A 415 -0.68 -15.61 3.40
CA LYS A 415 -1.71 -16.60 3.07
C LYS A 415 -2.61 -16.11 1.93
N GLY A 416 -2.88 -14.80 1.85
CA GLY A 416 -3.64 -14.20 0.76
C GLY A 416 -3.01 -14.47 -0.62
N ALA A 417 -1.72 -14.21 -0.79
CA ALA A 417 -1.02 -14.53 -2.05
C ALA A 417 -1.01 -16.03 -2.35
N LEU A 418 -0.84 -16.87 -1.33
CA LEU A 418 -0.84 -18.33 -1.48
C LEU A 418 -2.23 -18.89 -1.83
N ILE A 419 -3.32 -18.30 -1.34
CA ILE A 419 -4.68 -18.58 -1.78
C ILE A 419 -4.79 -18.34 -3.29
N ASN A 420 -4.32 -17.18 -3.75
CA ASN A 420 -4.39 -16.80 -5.16
C ASN A 420 -3.49 -17.67 -6.05
N MET A 421 -2.31 -18.05 -5.58
CA MET A 421 -1.45 -19.04 -6.24
C MET A 421 -2.19 -20.38 -6.44
N CYS A 422 -2.84 -20.90 -5.41
CA CYS A 422 -3.58 -22.15 -5.50
C CYS A 422 -4.80 -22.03 -6.43
N LEU A 423 -5.54 -20.92 -6.37
CA LEU A 423 -6.66 -20.66 -7.28
C LEU A 423 -6.20 -20.59 -8.74
N ASP A 424 -5.08 -19.92 -9.02
CA ASP A 424 -4.50 -19.84 -10.36
C ASP A 424 -4.12 -21.23 -10.90
N ILE A 425 -3.46 -22.06 -10.09
CA ILE A 425 -3.10 -23.45 -10.46
C ILE A 425 -4.36 -24.28 -10.71
N ILE A 426 -5.41 -24.18 -9.88
CA ILE A 426 -6.67 -24.90 -10.08
C ILE A 426 -7.33 -24.49 -11.39
N ILE A 427 -7.44 -23.20 -11.65
CA ILE A 427 -8.06 -22.67 -12.88
C ILE A 427 -7.30 -23.14 -14.11
N ARG A 428 -5.97 -23.12 -14.07
CA ARG A 428 -5.11 -23.61 -15.16
C ARG A 428 -5.25 -25.11 -15.37
N GLU A 429 -5.28 -25.91 -14.31
CA GLU A 429 -5.49 -27.36 -14.42
C GLU A 429 -6.83 -27.67 -15.09
N GLU A 430 -7.93 -27.10 -14.60
CA GLU A 430 -9.29 -27.32 -15.12
C GLU A 430 -9.46 -26.83 -16.56
N SER A 431 -8.73 -25.79 -16.97
CA SER A 431 -8.76 -25.25 -18.34
C SER A 431 -7.74 -25.89 -19.29
N GLY A 432 -6.89 -26.81 -18.81
CA GLY A 432 -5.76 -27.35 -19.58
C GLY A 432 -4.69 -26.30 -19.91
N GLY A 433 -4.50 -25.31 -19.05
CA GLY A 433 -3.55 -24.22 -19.20
C GLY A 433 -4.06 -22.98 -19.95
N ALA A 434 -5.30 -23.01 -20.45
CA ALA A 434 -5.85 -21.95 -21.30
C ALA A 434 -6.29 -20.70 -20.53
N ARG A 435 -6.51 -20.77 -19.23
CA ARG A 435 -6.99 -19.68 -18.37
C ARG A 435 -6.25 -19.70 -17.06
N GLY A 436 -5.99 -18.53 -16.51
CA GLY A 436 -5.46 -18.33 -15.17
C GLY A 436 -6.33 -17.34 -14.37
N LEU A 437 -5.90 -17.03 -13.14
CA LEU A 437 -6.60 -16.11 -12.24
C LEU A 437 -6.77 -14.72 -12.85
N LEU A 438 -5.79 -14.23 -13.60
CA LEU A 438 -5.89 -12.94 -14.28
C LEU A 438 -7.11 -12.85 -15.19
N SER A 439 -7.48 -13.94 -15.88
CA SER A 439 -8.69 -13.98 -16.74
C SER A 439 -9.99 -13.82 -15.93
N VAL A 440 -10.01 -14.25 -14.68
CA VAL A 440 -11.14 -14.04 -13.76
C VAL A 440 -11.21 -12.59 -13.34
N MET A 441 -10.08 -12.01 -12.95
CA MET A 441 -10.01 -10.60 -12.56
C MET A 441 -10.39 -9.66 -13.72
N GLN A 442 -9.97 -9.98 -14.95
CA GLN A 442 -10.39 -9.24 -16.16
C GLN A 442 -11.90 -9.34 -16.41
N ALA A 443 -12.49 -10.51 -16.19
CA ALA A 443 -13.94 -10.70 -16.31
C ALA A 443 -14.70 -9.90 -15.24
N LEU A 444 -14.21 -9.90 -14.00
CA LEU A 444 -14.77 -9.09 -12.92
C LEU A 444 -14.63 -7.60 -13.23
N ALA A 445 -13.47 -7.13 -13.70
CA ALA A 445 -13.26 -5.73 -14.10
C ALA A 445 -14.11 -5.28 -15.30
N THR A 446 -14.57 -6.24 -16.12
CA THR A 446 -15.53 -5.94 -17.20
C THR A 446 -16.95 -5.76 -16.66
N LYS A 447 -17.31 -6.47 -15.58
CA LYS A 447 -18.64 -6.43 -14.97
C LYS A 447 -18.78 -5.33 -13.94
N TYR A 448 -17.76 -5.13 -13.16
CA TYR A 448 -17.65 -4.14 -12.09
C TYR A 448 -16.66 -3.05 -12.48
N GLY A 449 -16.62 -1.97 -11.73
CA GLY A 449 -15.71 -0.85 -11.98
C GLY A 449 -15.79 0.16 -10.87
N VAL A 450 -15.08 1.28 -11.01
CA VAL A 450 -14.96 2.33 -10.00
C VAL A 450 -16.32 2.79 -9.45
N ASP A 451 -17.36 2.82 -10.30
CA ASP A 451 -18.72 3.27 -9.92
C ASP A 451 -19.71 2.13 -9.71
N THR A 452 -19.28 0.87 -9.83
CA THR A 452 -20.18 -0.29 -9.81
C THR A 452 -19.63 -1.38 -8.89
N PRO A 453 -19.88 -1.30 -7.58
CA PRO A 453 -19.41 -2.29 -6.62
C PRO A 453 -20.18 -3.61 -6.75
N PHE A 454 -19.58 -4.70 -6.26
CA PHE A 454 -20.27 -5.98 -6.09
C PHE A 454 -20.88 -6.11 -4.69
N ALA A 455 -21.93 -6.93 -4.58
CA ALA A 455 -22.47 -7.32 -3.26
C ALA A 455 -21.51 -8.32 -2.59
N ASP A 456 -21.00 -7.98 -1.42
CA ASP A 456 -19.92 -8.69 -0.71
C ASP A 456 -20.19 -10.20 -0.56
N ASN A 457 -21.43 -10.58 -0.27
CA ASN A 457 -21.85 -11.97 -0.07
C ASN A 457 -22.13 -12.77 -1.35
N GLN A 458 -21.97 -12.18 -2.55
CA GLN A 458 -22.28 -12.82 -3.83
C GLN A 458 -21.02 -13.15 -4.65
N LEU A 459 -19.88 -12.54 -4.34
CA LEU A 459 -18.69 -12.65 -5.18
C LEU A 459 -18.20 -14.08 -5.36
N PHE A 460 -18.22 -14.92 -4.32
CA PHE A 460 -17.77 -16.31 -4.43
C PHE A 460 -18.64 -17.12 -5.38
N ASP A 461 -19.97 -16.99 -5.30
CA ASP A 461 -20.88 -17.68 -6.22
C ASP A 461 -20.64 -17.23 -7.67
N GLU A 462 -20.34 -15.95 -7.89
CA GLU A 462 -20.01 -15.42 -9.21
C GLU A 462 -18.69 -15.95 -9.76
N ILE A 463 -17.64 -16.00 -8.92
CA ILE A 463 -16.36 -16.59 -9.30
C ILE A 463 -16.54 -18.07 -9.67
N VAL A 464 -17.30 -18.82 -8.88
CA VAL A 464 -17.59 -20.23 -9.18
C VAL A 464 -18.37 -20.37 -10.49
N ALA A 465 -19.37 -19.51 -10.72
CA ALA A 465 -20.17 -19.54 -11.95
C ALA A 465 -19.35 -19.24 -13.22
N MET A 466 -18.31 -18.44 -13.13
CA MET A 466 -17.44 -18.11 -14.26
C MET A 466 -16.19 -18.98 -14.37
N THR A 467 -15.97 -19.89 -13.40
CA THR A 467 -14.81 -20.78 -13.35
C THR A 467 -15.25 -22.25 -13.27
N TYR A 468 -14.80 -22.98 -12.24
CA TYR A 468 -14.97 -24.41 -12.10
C TYR A 468 -15.43 -24.80 -10.68
N PRO A 469 -16.18 -25.92 -10.51
CA PRO A 469 -16.58 -26.40 -9.18
C PRO A 469 -15.41 -26.63 -8.21
N ALA A 470 -14.22 -26.97 -8.72
CA ALA A 470 -13.01 -27.16 -7.93
C ALA A 470 -12.56 -25.83 -7.24
N VAL A 471 -12.76 -24.68 -7.88
CA VAL A 471 -12.53 -23.37 -7.30
C VAL A 471 -13.46 -23.14 -6.11
N GLY A 472 -14.75 -23.45 -6.25
CA GLY A 472 -15.72 -23.32 -5.15
C GLY A 472 -15.39 -24.24 -3.98
N ALA A 473 -14.97 -25.49 -4.26
CA ALA A 473 -14.55 -26.43 -3.23
C ALA A 473 -13.33 -25.92 -2.44
N PHE A 474 -12.34 -25.34 -3.14
CA PHE A 474 -11.16 -24.72 -2.52
C PHE A 474 -11.56 -23.53 -1.63
N ILE A 475 -12.35 -22.60 -2.15
CA ILE A 475 -12.82 -21.41 -1.41
C ILE A 475 -13.53 -21.86 -0.14
N LYS A 476 -14.50 -22.77 -0.25
CA LYS A 476 -15.28 -23.24 0.88
C LYS A 476 -14.45 -23.93 1.96
N THR A 477 -13.40 -24.65 1.56
CA THR A 477 -12.59 -25.44 2.48
C THR A 477 -11.49 -24.61 3.15
N HIS A 478 -10.84 -23.71 2.40
CA HIS A 478 -9.58 -23.09 2.81
C HIS A 478 -9.66 -21.56 2.98
N VAL A 479 -10.71 -20.91 2.44
CA VAL A 479 -10.89 -19.46 2.55
C VAL A 479 -12.02 -19.13 3.53
N GLU A 480 -13.18 -19.77 3.38
CA GLU A 480 -14.31 -19.67 4.30
C GLU A 480 -14.20 -20.66 5.48
N GLY A 481 -13.51 -21.78 5.30
CA GLY A 481 -13.34 -22.84 6.29
C GLY A 481 -12.04 -22.73 7.08
N GLU A 482 -11.92 -23.60 8.10
CA GLU A 482 -10.80 -23.65 9.05
C GLU A 482 -9.68 -24.61 8.61
N THR A 483 -9.78 -25.21 7.41
CA THR A 483 -8.82 -26.22 6.97
C THR A 483 -7.57 -25.58 6.38
N PRO A 484 -6.36 -25.82 6.93
CA PRO A 484 -5.10 -25.34 6.35
C PRO A 484 -4.92 -25.77 4.90
N ILE A 485 -4.25 -24.93 4.10
CA ILE A 485 -4.00 -25.22 2.69
C ILE A 485 -2.89 -26.27 2.55
N PRO A 486 -3.12 -27.40 1.91
CA PRO A 486 -2.07 -28.39 1.63
C PRO A 486 -1.26 -27.98 0.40
N TYR A 487 -0.40 -26.94 0.51
CA TYR A 487 0.34 -26.35 -0.61
C TYR A 487 1.03 -27.38 -1.51
N GLY A 488 1.64 -28.42 -0.93
CA GLY A 488 2.30 -29.47 -1.69
C GLY A 488 1.38 -30.16 -2.72
N THR A 489 0.11 -30.35 -2.38
CA THR A 489 -0.89 -30.97 -3.28
C THR A 489 -1.16 -30.11 -4.53
N PHE A 490 -1.15 -28.79 -4.39
CA PHE A 490 -1.33 -27.86 -5.52
C PHE A 490 -0.05 -27.75 -6.34
N LEU A 491 1.10 -27.65 -5.69
CA LEU A 491 2.41 -27.61 -6.34
C LEU A 491 2.69 -28.88 -7.17
N GLU A 492 2.26 -30.05 -6.70
CA GLU A 492 2.39 -31.31 -7.47
C GLU A 492 1.72 -31.24 -8.83
N LYS A 493 0.60 -30.50 -8.98
CA LYS A 493 -0.11 -30.34 -10.26
C LYS A 493 0.76 -29.69 -11.34
N VAL A 494 1.71 -28.86 -10.94
CA VAL A 494 2.65 -28.16 -11.81
C VAL A 494 4.08 -28.76 -11.77
N GLY A 495 4.22 -29.99 -11.23
CA GLY A 495 5.49 -30.71 -11.17
C GLY A 495 6.50 -30.11 -10.20
N LEU A 496 6.00 -29.47 -9.15
CA LEU A 496 6.78 -28.90 -8.05
C LEU A 496 6.46 -29.62 -6.74
N GLY A 497 7.31 -29.45 -5.74
CA GLY A 497 7.08 -29.98 -4.39
C GLY A 497 7.81 -29.15 -3.35
N ILE A 498 7.49 -29.39 -2.07
CA ILE A 498 8.23 -28.78 -0.96
C ILE A 498 9.33 -29.78 -0.54
N SER A 499 10.57 -29.40 -0.76
CA SER A 499 11.75 -30.23 -0.47
C SER A 499 12.85 -29.36 0.15
N SER A 500 13.98 -29.97 0.48
CA SER A 500 15.19 -29.21 0.79
C SER A 500 15.72 -28.61 -0.49
N VAL A 501 15.85 -27.30 -0.54
CA VAL A 501 16.37 -26.51 -1.64
C VAL A 501 17.54 -25.67 -1.15
N ASP A 502 18.50 -25.42 -2.03
CA ASP A 502 19.57 -24.49 -1.77
C ASP A 502 19.11 -23.08 -2.20
N GLU A 503 19.01 -22.18 -1.22
CA GLU A 503 18.59 -20.80 -1.40
C GLU A 503 19.78 -19.87 -1.31
N LYS A 504 19.87 -18.92 -2.27
CA LYS A 504 20.89 -17.85 -2.22
C LYS A 504 20.47 -16.81 -1.20
N MET A 505 21.34 -16.56 -0.25
CA MET A 505 21.10 -15.54 0.78
C MET A 505 21.43 -14.15 0.24
N GLN A 506 20.64 -13.16 0.64
CA GLN A 506 20.87 -11.74 0.32
C GLN A 506 22.16 -11.21 0.96
N SER A 507 22.59 -11.81 2.06
CA SER A 507 23.86 -11.47 2.73
C SER A 507 24.52 -12.70 3.30
N ILE A 508 25.86 -12.68 3.37
CA ILE A 508 26.65 -13.77 3.99
C ILE A 508 26.37 -13.96 5.48
N ILE A 509 25.80 -12.96 6.15
CA ILE A 509 25.48 -13.03 7.59
C ILE A 509 24.17 -13.77 7.86
N MET A 510 23.42 -14.17 6.86
CA MET A 510 22.14 -14.86 7.02
C MET A 510 22.31 -16.37 6.91
N LEU A 511 21.66 -17.12 7.80
CA LEU A 511 21.60 -18.59 7.79
C LEU A 511 20.43 -19.11 6.95
N ASP A 512 19.36 -18.34 6.91
CA ASP A 512 18.20 -18.47 6.06
C ASP A 512 17.63 -17.06 5.79
N SER A 513 16.50 -16.93 5.15
CA SER A 513 15.90 -15.62 4.80
C SER A 513 15.61 -14.70 5.98
N ARG A 514 15.73 -15.19 7.24
CA ARG A 514 15.35 -14.44 8.47
C ARG A 514 16.32 -14.57 9.62
N THR A 515 17.12 -15.61 9.64
CA THR A 515 17.96 -15.94 10.78
C THR A 515 19.38 -15.44 10.58
N PRO A 516 19.85 -14.45 11.33
CA PRO A 516 21.25 -14.06 11.29
C PRO A 516 22.14 -15.14 11.91
N PHE A 517 23.40 -15.17 11.49
CA PHE A 517 24.38 -16.15 11.98
C PHE A 517 24.82 -15.94 13.43
N ILE A 518 24.47 -14.80 14.01
CA ILE A 518 24.85 -14.38 15.38
C ILE A 518 23.62 -14.26 16.28
N GLY A 519 23.85 -14.42 17.57
CA GLY A 519 22.87 -14.17 18.62
C GLY A 519 23.51 -13.56 19.84
N SER A 520 22.75 -12.86 20.68
CA SER A 520 23.23 -12.27 21.92
C SER A 520 23.28 -13.33 23.03
N GLU A 521 24.39 -13.39 23.78
CA GLU A 521 24.54 -14.19 25.00
C GLU A 521 25.08 -13.34 26.15
N PRO A 522 24.60 -13.55 27.40
CA PRO A 522 25.17 -12.88 28.57
C PRO A 522 26.66 -13.18 28.73
N ASN A 523 27.46 -12.17 29.07
CA ASN A 523 28.89 -12.32 29.35
C ASN A 523 29.21 -12.23 30.87
N GLU A 524 30.46 -12.53 31.23
CA GLU A 524 30.89 -12.57 32.64
C GLU A 524 30.88 -11.19 33.31
N ASP A 525 30.92 -10.10 32.53
CA ASP A 525 30.96 -8.71 33.03
C ASP A 525 29.55 -8.13 33.25
N GLY A 526 28.50 -8.91 33.00
CA GLY A 526 27.09 -8.53 33.18
C GLY A 526 26.50 -7.82 31.99
N GLY A 527 27.21 -7.73 30.85
CA GLY A 527 26.74 -7.30 29.53
C GLY A 527 26.34 -8.49 28.67
N SER A 528 26.37 -8.29 27.34
CA SER A 528 26.10 -9.34 26.35
C SER A 528 27.15 -9.35 25.26
N ASP A 529 27.50 -10.53 24.77
CA ASP A 529 28.36 -10.75 23.62
C ASP A 529 27.52 -11.20 22.41
N LEU A 530 27.98 -10.84 21.20
CA LEU A 530 27.47 -11.41 19.95
C LEU A 530 28.21 -12.69 19.61
N VAL A 531 27.50 -13.81 19.66
CA VAL A 531 28.07 -15.15 19.52
C VAL A 531 27.56 -15.78 18.22
N VAL A 532 28.45 -16.41 17.45
CA VAL A 532 28.12 -17.16 16.24
C VAL A 532 27.26 -18.37 16.61
N LYS A 533 26.04 -18.43 16.08
CA LYS A 533 25.02 -19.46 16.36
C LYS A 533 24.90 -20.52 15.28
N GLY A 534 25.37 -20.23 14.09
CA GLY A 534 25.32 -21.14 12.95
C GLY A 534 26.19 -20.65 11.80
N LEU A 535 26.37 -21.48 10.81
CA LEU A 535 27.23 -21.20 9.66
C LEU A 535 26.55 -21.57 8.35
N ASN A 536 26.60 -20.68 7.39
CA ASN A 536 26.36 -21.02 5.99
C ASN A 536 27.69 -21.40 5.30
N ASN A 537 27.64 -21.77 4.03
CA ASN A 537 28.81 -22.18 3.24
C ASN A 537 29.94 -21.12 3.20
N ARG A 538 29.58 -19.82 3.20
CA ARG A 538 30.56 -18.72 3.10
C ARG A 538 31.21 -18.40 4.43
N LEU A 539 30.44 -18.33 5.50
CA LEU A 539 30.97 -18.14 6.85
C LEU A 539 31.94 -19.28 7.23
N ALA A 540 31.57 -20.51 6.91
CA ALA A 540 32.45 -21.66 7.09
C ALA A 540 33.75 -21.55 6.27
N ALA A 541 33.67 -21.10 5.00
CA ALA A 541 34.83 -20.90 4.12
C ALA A 541 35.74 -19.76 4.60
N ILE A 542 35.19 -18.69 5.21
CA ILE A 542 35.97 -17.61 5.84
C ILE A 542 36.66 -18.09 7.13
N GLY A 543 36.17 -19.17 7.72
CA GLY A 543 36.80 -19.81 8.88
C GLY A 543 36.10 -19.57 10.22
N PHE A 544 34.87 -19.07 10.20
CA PHE A 544 34.04 -18.98 11.40
C PHE A 544 33.75 -20.36 12.00
N LYS A 545 33.52 -20.38 13.30
CA LYS A 545 32.99 -21.51 14.06
C LYS A 545 31.85 -21.08 14.97
N GLU A 546 30.93 -21.98 15.22
CA GLU A 546 29.93 -21.77 16.26
C GLU A 546 30.61 -21.54 17.62
N GLY A 547 30.11 -20.57 18.39
CA GLY A 547 30.69 -20.15 19.63
C GLY A 547 31.78 -19.06 19.51
N ASP A 548 32.17 -18.64 18.28
CA ASP A 548 33.04 -17.47 18.10
C ASP A 548 32.32 -16.22 18.62
N VAL A 549 33.03 -15.41 19.42
CA VAL A 549 32.51 -14.12 19.91
C VAL A 549 32.99 -13.02 18.97
N MET A 550 32.06 -12.31 18.37
CA MET A 550 32.36 -11.24 17.43
C MET A 550 32.92 -10.01 18.12
N ARG A 551 34.00 -9.43 17.59
CA ARG A 551 34.61 -8.19 18.11
C ARG A 551 34.75 -7.09 17.09
N VAL A 552 35.06 -7.46 15.83
CA VAL A 552 35.18 -6.51 14.73
C VAL A 552 34.43 -7.08 13.52
N PHE A 553 33.62 -6.25 12.91
CA PHE A 553 32.85 -6.57 11.72
C PHE A 553 33.33 -5.66 10.57
N ASN A 554 34.00 -6.25 9.60
CA ASN A 554 34.58 -5.59 8.41
C ASN A 554 35.32 -4.27 8.76
N GLY A 555 36.23 -4.34 9.73
CA GLY A 555 37.06 -3.21 10.16
C GLY A 555 36.41 -2.26 11.18
N THR A 556 35.16 -2.48 11.56
CA THR A 556 34.45 -1.68 12.56
C THR A 556 34.31 -2.47 13.86
N GLU A 557 34.71 -1.89 14.99
CA GLU A 557 34.52 -2.50 16.31
C GLU A 557 33.04 -2.62 16.64
N ILE A 558 32.64 -3.76 17.17
CA ILE A 558 31.27 -4.02 17.63
C ILE A 558 31.07 -3.32 18.96
N PRO A 559 30.12 -2.39 19.09
CA PRO A 559 29.85 -1.72 20.36
C PRO A 559 29.27 -2.69 21.38
N GLU A 560 29.38 -2.32 22.68
CA GLU A 560 28.71 -3.06 23.74
C GLU A 560 27.21 -3.16 23.48
N ILE A 561 26.62 -4.35 23.66
CA ILE A 561 25.22 -4.59 23.36
C ILE A 561 24.35 -3.97 24.45
N SER A 562 23.61 -2.94 24.07
CA SER A 562 22.61 -2.26 24.89
C SER A 562 21.43 -1.85 24.04
N GLN A 563 20.36 -1.41 24.66
CA GLN A 563 19.21 -0.88 23.93
C GLN A 563 19.60 0.36 23.10
N GLU A 564 20.55 1.16 23.56
CA GLU A 564 21.06 2.36 22.88
C GLU A 564 21.96 2.01 21.68
N SER A 565 22.70 0.90 21.73
CA SER A 565 23.60 0.48 20.65
C SER A 565 22.94 -0.39 19.56
N MET A 566 21.71 -0.85 19.77
CA MET A 566 21.02 -1.73 18.81
C MET A 566 20.89 -1.10 17.42
N GLY A 567 20.60 0.20 17.35
CA GLY A 567 20.54 0.91 16.07
C GLY A 567 21.87 0.89 15.32
N ALA A 568 22.97 1.18 16.02
CA ALA A 568 24.33 1.13 15.45
C ALA A 568 24.73 -0.29 15.01
N LEU A 569 24.32 -1.32 15.75
CA LEU A 569 24.55 -2.72 15.39
C LEU A 569 23.76 -3.11 14.13
N ASN A 570 22.49 -2.74 14.05
CA ASN A 570 21.67 -3.01 12.88
C ASN A 570 22.24 -2.32 11.63
N MET A 571 22.69 -1.07 11.74
CA MET A 571 23.37 -0.36 10.65
C MET A 571 24.65 -1.08 10.23
N LEU A 572 25.49 -1.47 11.21
CA LEU A 572 26.75 -2.17 10.94
C LEU A 572 26.52 -3.47 10.17
N PHE A 573 25.59 -4.30 10.61
CA PHE A 573 25.24 -5.54 9.94
C PHE A 573 24.49 -5.30 8.62
N GLY A 574 23.69 -4.25 8.56
CA GLY A 574 22.97 -3.81 7.35
C GLY A 574 23.92 -3.55 6.16
N THR A 575 25.15 -3.08 6.42
CA THR A 575 26.14 -2.87 5.35
C THR A 575 26.43 -4.13 4.53
N SER A 576 26.28 -5.32 5.13
CA SER A 576 26.55 -6.59 4.45
C SER A 576 25.59 -6.95 3.34
N PHE A 577 24.41 -6.33 3.29
CA PHE A 577 23.44 -6.51 2.22
C PHE A 577 23.82 -5.77 0.93
N GLY A 578 24.74 -4.81 1.03
CA GLY A 578 25.30 -4.09 -0.12
C GLY A 578 26.66 -4.66 -0.60
N TRP A 579 27.15 -5.76 -0.03
CA TRP A 579 28.45 -6.31 -0.42
C TRP A 579 28.35 -7.12 -1.72
N THR A 580 29.34 -6.97 -2.59
CA THR A 580 29.44 -7.76 -3.82
C THR A 580 30.19 -9.08 -3.59
N PRO A 581 29.93 -10.14 -4.40
CA PRO A 581 30.59 -11.44 -4.22
C PRO A 581 32.12 -11.40 -4.27
N GLU A 582 32.70 -10.46 -4.99
CA GLU A 582 34.14 -10.29 -5.15
C GLU A 582 34.80 -9.48 -4.04
N GLN A 583 33.99 -8.84 -3.19
CA GLN A 583 34.49 -7.98 -2.12
C GLN A 583 35.24 -8.80 -1.06
N GLU A 584 36.39 -8.30 -0.65
CA GLU A 584 37.14 -8.83 0.49
C GLU A 584 36.57 -8.28 1.80
N VAL A 585 36.40 -9.15 2.78
CA VAL A 585 35.91 -8.81 4.12
C VAL A 585 36.79 -9.40 5.20
N SER A 586 36.84 -8.74 6.36
CA SER A 586 37.61 -9.20 7.51
C SER A 586 36.84 -9.04 8.81
N PHE A 587 37.05 -9.97 9.71
CA PHE A 587 36.39 -10.01 11.01
C PHE A 587 37.39 -10.34 12.10
N GLU A 588 37.19 -9.82 13.30
CA GLU A 588 37.92 -10.32 14.48
C GLU A 588 36.94 -11.01 15.40
N VAL A 589 37.34 -12.17 15.86
CA VAL A 589 36.57 -12.98 16.81
C VAL A 589 37.46 -13.43 17.99
N ASP A 590 36.85 -13.61 19.15
CA ASP A 590 37.46 -14.35 20.24
C ASP A 590 36.98 -15.80 20.19
N ARG A 591 37.93 -16.72 20.02
CA ARG A 591 37.70 -18.18 20.00
C ARG A 591 38.44 -18.82 21.15
N GLU A 592 37.71 -19.40 22.11
CA GLU A 592 38.32 -20.03 23.30
C GLU A 592 39.30 -19.09 24.00
N GLY A 593 38.96 -17.81 24.11
CA GLY A 593 39.77 -16.78 24.75
C GLY A 593 40.93 -16.24 23.90
N THR A 594 41.08 -16.66 22.67
CA THR A 594 42.12 -16.18 21.76
C THR A 594 41.53 -15.29 20.65
N ARG A 595 42.03 -14.06 20.52
CA ARG A 595 41.66 -13.13 19.44
C ARG A 595 42.23 -13.62 18.10
N MET A 596 41.38 -13.70 17.08
CA MET A 596 41.74 -14.16 15.73
C MET A 596 41.17 -13.22 14.69
N THR A 597 41.89 -13.04 13.58
CA THR A 597 41.38 -12.37 12.37
C THR A 597 40.96 -13.43 11.36
N LEU A 598 39.73 -13.33 10.88
CA LEU A 598 39.18 -14.14 9.80
C LEU A 598 38.98 -13.25 8.59
N SER A 599 39.42 -13.70 7.39
CA SER A 599 39.31 -12.90 6.17
C SER A 599 38.97 -13.78 4.97
N GLY A 600 38.27 -13.22 4.00
CA GLY A 600 37.95 -13.90 2.75
C GLY A 600 37.05 -13.05 1.87
N THR A 601 36.71 -13.60 0.69
CA THR A 601 35.74 -12.98 -0.20
C THR A 601 34.31 -13.25 0.26
N VAL A 602 33.39 -12.29 0.06
CA VAL A 602 31.97 -12.43 0.35
C VAL A 602 31.40 -13.68 -0.35
N GLY A 603 31.57 -13.81 -1.65
CA GLY A 603 31.02 -14.91 -2.44
C GLY A 603 29.48 -14.93 -2.39
N VAL A 604 28.90 -16.04 -2.82
CA VAL A 604 27.45 -16.28 -2.73
C VAL A 604 27.16 -17.20 -1.55
N ALA A 605 26.49 -16.69 -0.54
CA ALA A 605 26.01 -17.50 0.57
C ALA A 605 24.81 -18.34 0.11
N VAL A 606 24.80 -19.61 0.48
CA VAL A 606 23.72 -20.55 0.20
C VAL A 606 23.32 -21.23 1.50
N ALA A 607 22.02 -21.28 1.75
CA ALA A 607 21.44 -22.03 2.85
C ALA A 607 20.53 -23.13 2.33
N THR A 608 20.47 -24.25 3.03
CA THR A 608 19.50 -25.31 2.71
C THR A 608 18.25 -25.09 3.53
N ALA A 609 17.17 -24.71 2.87
CA ALA A 609 15.86 -24.48 3.49
C ALA A 609 14.79 -25.43 2.93
N LYS A 610 13.64 -25.51 3.60
CA LYS A 610 12.47 -26.15 3.00
C LYS A 610 11.78 -25.14 2.10
N GLY A 611 11.84 -25.39 0.81
CA GLY A 611 11.27 -24.52 -0.20
C GLY A 611 10.64 -25.27 -1.35
N ILE A 612 10.05 -24.50 -2.27
CA ILE A 612 9.48 -25.02 -3.52
C ILE A 612 10.62 -25.38 -4.47
N GLY A 613 10.60 -26.59 -4.97
CA GLY A 613 11.60 -27.08 -5.93
C GLY A 613 11.00 -28.02 -6.96
N PHE A 614 11.78 -28.33 -7.99
CA PHE A 614 11.38 -29.25 -9.05
C PHE A 614 11.27 -30.69 -8.54
N LYS A 615 10.25 -31.40 -9.01
CA LYS A 615 10.16 -32.83 -8.82
C LYS A 615 10.89 -33.54 -9.98
N GLU A 616 11.78 -34.48 -9.65
CA GLU A 616 12.52 -35.26 -10.64
C GLU A 616 11.61 -36.13 -11.53
N ASP A 617 10.46 -36.55 -11.00
CA ASP A 617 9.48 -37.42 -11.66
C ASP A 617 8.32 -36.62 -12.29
N ALA A 618 8.47 -35.29 -12.48
CA ALA A 618 7.46 -34.45 -13.09
C ALA A 618 7.10 -34.93 -14.50
N THR A 619 5.81 -35.16 -14.75
CA THR A 619 5.30 -35.58 -16.04
C THR A 619 5.32 -34.44 -17.08
N PRO A 620 5.33 -34.74 -18.40
CA PRO A 620 5.22 -33.70 -19.42
C PRO A 620 3.97 -32.81 -19.29
N ALA A 621 2.84 -33.36 -18.79
CA ALA A 621 1.63 -32.60 -18.58
C ALA A 621 1.78 -31.57 -17.43
N GLN A 622 2.43 -31.96 -16.33
CA GLN A 622 2.72 -31.07 -15.21
C GLN A 622 3.68 -29.95 -15.63
N ILE A 623 4.72 -30.28 -16.41
CA ILE A 623 5.67 -29.30 -16.95
C ILE A 623 4.95 -28.33 -17.90
N ALA A 624 4.06 -28.84 -18.77
CA ALA A 624 3.27 -27.99 -19.66
C ALA A 624 2.37 -27.03 -18.88
N LEU A 625 1.75 -27.51 -17.79
CA LEU A 625 0.90 -26.68 -16.93
C LEU A 625 1.72 -25.61 -16.19
N ARG A 626 2.92 -25.95 -15.69
CA ARG A 626 3.86 -24.99 -15.10
C ARG A 626 4.26 -23.92 -16.11
N ASN A 627 4.59 -24.32 -17.33
CA ASN A 627 4.95 -23.37 -18.38
C ASN A 627 3.79 -22.40 -18.72
N ALA A 628 2.55 -22.92 -18.75
CA ALA A 628 1.37 -22.07 -18.91
C ALA A 628 1.17 -21.13 -17.73
N TRP A 629 1.59 -21.52 -16.52
CA TRP A 629 1.51 -20.69 -15.32
C TRP A 629 2.55 -19.58 -15.31
N LEU A 630 3.83 -19.90 -15.58
CA LEU A 630 4.95 -18.97 -15.34
C LEU A 630 5.47 -18.27 -16.62
N HIS A 631 5.10 -18.74 -17.81
CA HIS A 631 5.60 -18.22 -19.09
C HIS A 631 4.48 -17.85 -20.08
N GLU A 632 3.27 -17.64 -19.58
CA GLU A 632 2.17 -17.10 -20.40
C GLU A 632 2.53 -15.66 -20.80
N LYS A 633 2.53 -15.36 -22.13
CA LYS A 633 2.84 -14.04 -22.69
C LYS A 633 1.65 -13.46 -23.43
#